data_cb5f0a96f41545ad1ffe12210d286ab2
#
_entry.id   cb5f0a96f41545ad1ffe12210d286ab2
#
_cell.length_a   1.000
_cell.length_b   1.000
_cell.length_c   1.000
_cell.angle_alpha   90.00
_cell.angle_beta   90.00
_cell.angle_gamma   90.00
#
_symmetry.space_group_name_H-M   'P 1'
#
loop_
_entity.id
_entity.type
_entity.pdbx_description
1 polymer ?
#
loop_
_entity_poly.entity_id
_entity_poly.type
_entity_poly.pdbx_seq_one_letter_code
_entity_poly.pdbx_strand_id
1 'polypeptide(L)'
;MKLRVVVPPHPLIAHWLTLLRDKRTPAPLYAKCLEELGRWLTYEALRDWLPHREEEVTTPQGKSIGTVIESNVPLLALPEIPGGLELWHGGRNVLPNAQIFVGGVPDSIEGNTGIIIYIDQISDGENLLKILDDLSKQNVDSRRIRVISALAAKPGLQNLGKKIPDLNIYCACIDPEITDNGEIKPGIGNPSLRLSSKNSGLN
;
A
#
# COMPACT_ATOMS: atom_id res chain seq x y z
N MET A 1 -19.68 -4.50 9.61
CA MET A 1 -18.40 -5.15 9.29
C MET A 1 -17.30 -4.44 10.09
N LYS A 2 -16.07 -4.94 10.08
CA LYS A 2 -14.98 -4.41 10.93
C LYS A 2 -13.77 -4.18 10.02
N LEU A 3 -13.07 -3.04 10.17
CA LEU A 3 -11.81 -2.74 9.47
C LEU A 3 -10.89 -3.99 9.47
N ARG A 4 -10.47 -4.41 8.28
CA ARG A 4 -9.54 -5.54 8.12
C ARG A 4 -8.13 -5.01 7.97
N VAL A 5 -7.27 -5.31 8.93
CA VAL A 5 -5.84 -4.99 8.86
C VAL A 5 -5.07 -6.29 8.79
N VAL A 6 -4.28 -6.46 7.73
CA VAL A 6 -3.45 -7.63 7.47
C VAL A 6 -1.99 -7.27 7.68
N VAL A 7 -1.34 -7.98 8.60
CA VAL A 7 0.10 -7.92 8.84
C VAL A 7 0.67 -9.29 8.48
N PRO A 8 1.23 -9.46 7.27
CA PRO A 8 1.69 -10.77 6.82
C PRO A 8 2.89 -11.25 7.66
N PRO A 9 2.84 -12.45 8.27
CA PRO A 9 3.90 -12.95 9.13
C PRO A 9 5.06 -13.54 8.30
N HIS A 10 5.69 -12.72 7.44
CA HIS A 10 6.74 -13.16 6.54
C HIS A 10 8.11 -12.60 6.94
N PRO A 11 9.17 -13.44 7.06
CA PRO A 11 10.50 -13.00 7.49
C PRO A 11 11.12 -11.89 6.62
N LEU A 12 10.87 -11.90 5.29
CA LEU A 12 11.35 -10.84 4.41
C LEU A 12 10.69 -9.49 4.72
N ILE A 13 9.38 -9.48 5.01
CA ILE A 13 8.68 -8.25 5.41
C ILE A 13 9.27 -7.71 6.71
N ALA A 14 9.48 -8.58 7.70
CA ALA A 14 10.10 -8.22 8.97
C ALA A 14 11.54 -7.70 8.79
N HIS A 15 12.32 -8.31 7.89
CA HIS A 15 13.68 -7.89 7.57
C HIS A 15 13.72 -6.48 6.97
N TRP A 16 12.93 -6.23 5.93
CA TRP A 16 12.89 -4.91 5.28
C TRP A 16 12.37 -3.82 6.23
N LEU A 17 11.38 -4.15 7.07
CA LEU A 17 10.92 -3.23 8.11
C LEU A 17 12.02 -2.92 9.14
N THR A 18 12.82 -3.92 9.54
CA THR A 18 13.94 -3.72 10.48
C THR A 18 14.97 -2.72 9.92
N LEU A 19 15.37 -2.91 8.65
CA LEU A 19 16.27 -1.96 7.98
C LEU A 19 15.65 -0.57 7.82
N LEU A 20 14.35 -0.51 7.50
CA LEU A 20 13.62 0.75 7.37
C LEU A 20 13.60 1.55 8.69
N ARG A 21 13.47 0.87 9.83
CA ARG A 21 13.45 1.47 11.17
C ARG A 21 14.83 1.98 11.62
N ASP A 22 15.93 1.36 11.18
CA ASP A 22 17.27 1.76 11.65
C ASP A 22 17.58 3.19 11.18
N LYS A 23 17.82 4.09 12.14
CA LYS A 23 18.19 5.48 11.85
C LYS A 23 19.45 5.65 11.01
N ARG A 24 20.34 4.63 10.99
CA ARG A 24 21.59 4.62 10.23
C ARG A 24 21.39 4.20 8.77
N THR A 25 20.21 3.69 8.40
CA THR A 25 19.92 3.29 7.03
C THR A 25 20.00 4.50 6.10
N PRO A 26 20.90 4.51 5.11
CA PRO A 26 21.06 5.63 4.18
C PRO A 26 19.84 5.73 3.24
N ALA A 27 19.60 6.92 2.69
CA ALA A 27 18.42 7.21 1.87
C ALA A 27 18.19 6.21 0.70
N PRO A 28 19.21 5.78 -0.08
CA PRO A 28 18.98 4.79 -1.14
C PRO A 28 18.50 3.44 -0.63
N LEU A 29 19.03 2.97 0.51
CA LEU A 29 18.58 1.72 1.13
C LEU A 29 17.20 1.88 1.78
N TYR A 30 16.90 3.05 2.35
CA TYR A 30 15.57 3.37 2.88
C TYR A 30 14.50 3.31 1.77
N ALA A 31 14.77 3.93 0.61
CA ALA A 31 13.91 3.83 -0.58
C ALA A 31 13.74 2.36 -1.01
N LYS A 32 14.85 1.60 -1.07
CA LYS A 32 14.80 0.17 -1.42
C LYS A 32 13.97 -0.66 -0.43
N CYS A 33 14.02 -0.36 0.86
CA CYS A 33 13.18 -1.01 1.86
C CYS A 33 11.69 -0.75 1.61
N LEU A 34 11.31 0.49 1.29
CA LEU A 34 9.93 0.83 0.91
C LEU A 34 9.50 0.08 -0.36
N GLU A 35 10.34 0.07 -1.40
CA GLU A 35 10.09 -0.67 -2.64
C GLU A 35 9.82 -2.15 -2.36
N GLU A 36 10.66 -2.82 -1.58
CA GLU A 36 10.49 -4.24 -1.27
C GLU A 36 9.24 -4.48 -0.41
N LEU A 37 8.95 -3.63 0.59
CA LEU A 37 7.70 -3.72 1.33
C LEU A 37 6.48 -3.52 0.41
N GLY A 38 6.54 -2.55 -0.49
CA GLY A 38 5.49 -2.32 -1.50
C GLY A 38 5.23 -3.55 -2.35
N ARG A 39 6.27 -4.25 -2.82
CA ARG A 39 6.16 -5.49 -3.59
C ARG A 39 5.41 -6.57 -2.83
N TRP A 40 5.87 -6.91 -1.62
CA TRP A 40 5.34 -8.04 -0.87
C TRP A 40 3.97 -7.77 -0.27
N LEU A 41 3.71 -6.56 0.18
CA LEU A 41 2.39 -6.17 0.69
C LEU A 41 1.35 -6.10 -0.44
N THR A 42 1.73 -5.63 -1.63
CA THR A 42 0.85 -5.65 -2.80
C THR A 42 0.54 -7.09 -3.22
N TYR A 43 1.54 -7.96 -3.30
CA TYR A 43 1.31 -9.39 -3.60
C TYR A 43 0.28 -10.01 -2.64
N GLU A 44 0.40 -9.73 -1.35
CA GLU A 44 -0.56 -10.23 -0.35
C GLU A 44 -1.95 -9.60 -0.50
N ALA A 45 -2.03 -8.31 -0.84
CA ALA A 45 -3.29 -7.61 -1.04
C ALA A 45 -4.08 -8.10 -2.26
N LEU A 46 -3.39 -8.66 -3.26
CA LEU A 46 -3.98 -9.19 -4.48
C LEU A 46 -4.47 -10.63 -4.35
N ARG A 47 -4.09 -11.34 -3.30
CA ARG A 47 -4.33 -12.79 -3.11
C ARG A 47 -5.78 -13.21 -3.35
N ASP A 48 -6.74 -12.47 -2.81
CA ASP A 48 -8.18 -12.75 -2.85
C ASP A 48 -8.99 -11.66 -3.57
N TRP A 49 -8.32 -10.79 -4.30
CA TRP A 49 -8.95 -9.60 -4.87
C TRP A 49 -8.68 -9.37 -6.36
N LEU A 50 -7.55 -9.88 -6.87
CA LEU A 50 -7.19 -9.70 -8.27
C LEU A 50 -8.17 -10.45 -9.17
N PRO A 51 -8.84 -9.78 -10.13
CA PRO A 51 -9.77 -10.43 -11.04
C PRO A 51 -9.07 -11.46 -11.92
N HIS A 52 -9.59 -12.67 -11.94
CA HIS A 52 -9.05 -13.77 -12.73
C HIS A 52 -10.15 -14.72 -13.15
N ARG A 53 -9.90 -15.50 -14.22
CA ARG A 53 -10.78 -16.54 -14.71
C ARG A 53 -10.00 -17.81 -15.04
N GLU A 54 -10.72 -18.91 -15.14
CA GLU A 54 -10.16 -20.14 -15.71
C GLU A 54 -10.28 -20.10 -17.23
N GLU A 55 -9.24 -20.58 -17.92
CA GLU A 55 -9.18 -20.65 -19.38
C GLU A 55 -8.48 -21.93 -19.83
N GLU A 56 -9.04 -22.59 -20.86
CA GLU A 56 -8.39 -23.74 -21.48
C GLU A 56 -7.19 -23.28 -22.32
N VAL A 57 -6.03 -23.85 -22.05
CA VAL A 57 -4.79 -23.58 -22.80
C VAL A 57 -4.28 -24.85 -23.47
N THR A 58 -3.69 -24.71 -24.65
CA THR A 58 -3.04 -25.80 -25.37
C THR A 58 -1.57 -25.85 -24.98
N THR A 59 -1.15 -26.94 -24.38
CA THR A 59 0.25 -27.23 -24.04
C THR A 59 0.89 -28.10 -25.17
N PRO A 60 2.22 -28.26 -25.18
CA PRO A 60 2.87 -29.15 -26.15
C PRO A 60 2.38 -30.61 -26.10
N GLN A 61 1.86 -31.07 -24.95
CA GLN A 61 1.42 -32.47 -24.75
C GLN A 61 -0.11 -32.62 -24.66
N GLY A 62 -0.89 -31.55 -24.80
CA GLY A 62 -2.35 -31.61 -24.74
C GLY A 62 -3.01 -30.35 -24.17
N LYS A 63 -4.25 -30.47 -23.70
CA LYS A 63 -5.03 -29.38 -23.14
C LYS A 63 -4.94 -29.36 -21.62
N SER A 64 -4.95 -28.16 -21.04
CA SER A 64 -4.99 -27.93 -19.60
C SER A 64 -5.88 -26.75 -19.29
N ILE A 65 -6.39 -26.68 -18.04
CA ILE A 65 -7.06 -25.48 -17.53
C ILE A 65 -6.05 -24.69 -16.71
N GLY A 66 -5.94 -23.39 -17.00
CA GLY A 66 -5.06 -22.47 -16.30
C GLY A 66 -5.82 -21.25 -15.80
N THR A 67 -5.21 -20.52 -14.86
CA THR A 67 -5.73 -19.24 -14.35
C THR A 67 -5.15 -18.09 -15.16
N VAL A 68 -6.00 -17.20 -15.65
CA VAL A 68 -5.62 -16.01 -16.42
C VAL A 68 -6.16 -14.76 -15.73
N ILE A 69 -5.32 -13.75 -15.57
CA ILE A 69 -5.71 -12.45 -15.00
C ILE A 69 -6.62 -11.72 -15.99
N GLU A 70 -7.71 -11.15 -15.50
CA GLU A 70 -8.62 -10.35 -16.29
C GLU A 70 -8.08 -8.93 -16.50
N SER A 71 -7.56 -8.67 -17.70
CA SER A 71 -6.98 -7.37 -18.07
C SER A 71 -8.03 -6.28 -18.37
N ASN A 72 -9.31 -6.67 -18.51
CA ASN A 72 -10.42 -5.75 -18.77
C ASN A 72 -10.98 -5.07 -17.51
N VAL A 73 -10.56 -5.45 -16.32
CA VAL A 73 -10.90 -4.76 -15.08
C VAL A 73 -9.80 -3.73 -14.79
N PRO A 74 -10.10 -2.41 -14.88
CA PRO A 74 -9.10 -1.38 -14.65
C PRO A 74 -8.59 -1.41 -13.22
N LEU A 75 -7.28 -1.21 -13.07
CA LEU A 75 -6.63 -1.03 -11.77
C LEU A 75 -5.96 0.35 -11.74
N LEU A 76 -6.16 1.09 -10.67
CA LEU A 76 -5.61 2.43 -10.46
C LEU A 76 -4.82 2.48 -9.16
N ALA A 77 -3.54 2.84 -9.27
CA ALA A 77 -2.67 3.09 -8.14
C ALA A 77 -2.63 4.58 -7.79
N LEU A 78 -2.84 4.89 -6.51
CA LEU A 78 -2.80 6.24 -5.95
C LEU A 78 -1.67 6.31 -4.91
N PRO A 79 -0.42 6.58 -5.32
CA PRO A 79 0.67 6.72 -4.38
C PRO A 79 0.72 8.14 -3.79
N GLU A 80 0.79 8.22 -2.46
CA GLU A 80 1.13 9.44 -1.74
C GLU A 80 2.65 9.68 -1.80
N ILE A 81 3.06 10.90 -2.11
CA ILE A 81 4.49 11.25 -2.18
C ILE A 81 5.03 11.74 -0.83
N PRO A 82 6.30 11.40 -0.49
CA PRO A 82 7.25 10.64 -1.32
C PRO A 82 7.24 9.14 -1.10
N GLY A 83 6.96 8.65 0.09
CA GLY A 83 7.18 7.24 0.46
C GLY A 83 6.17 6.27 -0.15
N GLY A 84 4.92 6.70 -0.39
CA GLY A 84 3.94 5.88 -1.11
C GLY A 84 4.35 5.63 -2.56
N LEU A 85 5.06 6.57 -3.19
CA LEU A 85 5.61 6.36 -4.53
C LEU A 85 6.71 5.29 -4.54
N GLU A 86 7.55 5.24 -3.50
CA GLU A 86 8.55 4.17 -3.37
C GLU A 86 7.89 2.80 -3.14
N LEU A 87 6.83 2.73 -2.34
CA LEU A 87 6.02 1.52 -2.21
C LEU A 87 5.44 1.09 -3.57
N TRP A 88 4.93 2.03 -4.36
CA TRP A 88 4.42 1.76 -5.70
C TRP A 88 5.50 1.22 -6.64
N HIS A 89 6.73 1.69 -6.58
CA HIS A 89 7.83 1.16 -7.40
C HIS A 89 8.01 -0.36 -7.21
N GLY A 90 7.78 -0.87 -6.03
CA GLY A 90 7.73 -2.32 -5.77
C GLY A 90 6.42 -2.96 -6.21
N GLY A 91 5.29 -2.33 -5.88
CA GLY A 91 3.94 -2.83 -6.16
C GLY A 91 3.68 -3.02 -7.65
N ARG A 92 4.12 -2.10 -8.50
CA ARG A 92 3.93 -2.17 -9.96
C ARG A 92 4.51 -3.44 -10.61
N ASN A 93 5.48 -4.08 -9.97
CA ASN A 93 6.09 -5.31 -10.48
C ASN A 93 5.21 -6.55 -10.31
N VAL A 94 4.17 -6.45 -9.49
CA VAL A 94 3.20 -7.53 -9.23
C VAL A 94 1.77 -7.17 -9.65
N LEU A 95 1.53 -5.92 -10.05
CA LEU A 95 0.25 -5.45 -10.56
C LEU A 95 0.21 -5.50 -12.08
N PRO A 96 -0.64 -6.31 -12.69
CA PRO A 96 -0.77 -6.31 -14.15
C PRO A 96 -1.50 -5.02 -14.61
N ASN A 97 -0.89 -4.27 -15.52
CA ASN A 97 -1.51 -3.16 -16.26
C ASN A 97 -2.19 -2.08 -15.41
N ALA A 98 -1.75 -1.86 -14.17
CA ALA A 98 -2.30 -0.80 -13.34
C ALA A 98 -1.88 0.58 -13.84
N GLN A 99 -2.85 1.48 -13.94
CA GLN A 99 -2.60 2.90 -14.16
C GLN A 99 -2.12 3.55 -12.86
N ILE A 100 -1.42 4.66 -12.98
CA ILE A 100 -0.98 5.47 -11.82
C ILE A 100 -1.53 6.88 -11.94
N PHE A 101 -2.01 7.44 -10.83
CA PHE A 101 -2.31 8.85 -10.69
C PHE A 101 -1.64 9.39 -9.42
N VAL A 102 -0.83 10.44 -9.56
CA VAL A 102 -0.05 11.04 -8.48
C VAL A 102 -0.59 12.43 -8.16
N GLY A 103 -0.66 12.75 -6.88
CA GLY A 103 -1.11 14.07 -6.42
C GLY A 103 -2.59 14.15 -6.07
N GLY A 104 -3.18 13.04 -5.63
CA GLY A 104 -4.57 12.99 -5.13
C GLY A 104 -5.42 11.94 -5.82
N VAL A 105 -6.67 12.28 -6.11
CA VAL A 105 -7.66 11.45 -6.79
C VAL A 105 -7.98 12.09 -8.13
N PRO A 106 -8.03 11.34 -9.26
CA PRO A 106 -8.41 11.92 -10.55
C PRO A 106 -9.87 12.39 -10.55
N ASP A 107 -10.22 13.31 -11.44
CA ASP A 107 -11.55 13.91 -11.52
C ASP A 107 -12.66 12.89 -11.86
N SER A 108 -12.31 11.79 -12.53
CA SER A 108 -13.25 10.72 -12.87
C SER A 108 -12.59 9.35 -12.80
N ILE A 109 -13.35 8.36 -12.28
CA ILE A 109 -12.92 6.97 -12.14
C ILE A 109 -14.00 6.07 -12.77
N GLU A 110 -13.57 5.14 -13.61
CA GLU A 110 -14.49 4.17 -14.23
C GLU A 110 -15.19 3.31 -13.17
N GLY A 111 -16.47 2.99 -13.41
CA GLY A 111 -17.36 2.39 -12.41
C GLY A 111 -16.92 1.05 -11.81
N ASN A 112 -16.03 0.29 -12.48
CA ASN A 112 -15.53 -1.03 -12.02
C ASN A 112 -14.05 -1.01 -11.63
N THR A 113 -13.37 0.15 -11.63
CA THR A 113 -11.93 0.27 -11.31
C THR A 113 -11.62 -0.19 -9.89
N GLY A 114 -10.64 -1.08 -9.75
CA GLY A 114 -10.04 -1.41 -8.46
C GLY A 114 -8.98 -0.36 -8.08
N ILE A 115 -9.01 0.11 -6.83
CA ILE A 115 -8.12 1.18 -6.35
C ILE A 115 -7.10 0.60 -5.37
N ILE A 116 -5.82 0.95 -5.56
CA ILE A 116 -4.77 0.63 -4.61
C ILE A 116 -4.10 1.93 -4.16
N ILE A 117 -4.27 2.27 -2.89
CA ILE A 117 -3.66 3.45 -2.28
C ILE A 117 -2.33 3.01 -1.66
N TYR A 118 -1.25 3.73 -1.98
CA TYR A 118 0.06 3.53 -1.38
C TYR A 118 0.38 4.73 -0.48
N ILE A 119 0.55 4.47 0.80
CA ILE A 119 0.88 5.49 1.81
C ILE A 119 2.05 4.95 2.66
N ASP A 120 3.07 5.77 2.88
CA ASP A 120 4.25 5.31 3.61
C ASP A 120 3.95 4.88 5.05
N GLN A 121 3.12 5.64 5.75
CA GLN A 121 2.70 5.31 7.12
C GLN A 121 1.33 5.91 7.45
N ILE A 122 0.55 5.21 8.26
CA ILE A 122 -0.76 5.65 8.76
C ILE A 122 -0.59 6.04 10.23
N SER A 123 -0.43 7.34 10.53
CA SER A 123 -0.30 7.86 11.90
C SER A 123 -1.66 8.03 12.59
N ASP A 124 -2.33 9.16 12.40
CA ASP A 124 -3.68 9.45 12.87
C ASP A 124 -4.80 9.03 11.87
N GLY A 125 -4.41 8.75 10.63
CA GLY A 125 -5.31 8.34 9.55
C GLY A 125 -5.97 9.49 8.78
N GLU A 126 -5.75 10.76 9.14
CA GLU A 126 -6.45 11.89 8.53
C GLU A 126 -6.09 12.10 7.06
N ASN A 127 -4.83 11.88 6.66
CA ASN A 127 -4.44 11.95 5.24
C ASN A 127 -5.15 10.89 4.40
N LEU A 128 -5.18 9.66 4.89
CA LEU A 128 -5.87 8.58 4.20
C LEU A 128 -7.39 8.84 4.13
N LEU A 129 -7.98 9.38 5.20
CA LEU A 129 -9.41 9.73 5.22
C LEU A 129 -9.78 10.77 4.16
N LYS A 130 -8.93 11.76 3.88
CA LYS A 130 -9.15 12.73 2.79
C LYS A 130 -9.23 12.05 1.43
N ILE A 131 -8.27 11.16 1.13
CA ILE A 131 -8.27 10.40 -0.13
C ILE A 131 -9.54 9.53 -0.25
N LEU A 132 -9.93 8.86 0.84
CA LEU A 132 -11.12 8.01 0.88
C LEU A 132 -12.42 8.81 0.75
N ASP A 133 -12.49 10.01 1.31
CA ASP A 133 -13.61 10.93 1.15
C ASP A 133 -13.75 11.38 -0.31
N ASP A 134 -12.65 11.74 -0.98
CA ASP A 134 -12.69 12.14 -2.39
C ASP A 134 -13.07 10.96 -3.31
N LEU A 135 -12.62 9.74 -3.01
CA LEU A 135 -13.08 8.53 -3.70
C LEU A 135 -14.57 8.25 -3.48
N SER A 136 -15.07 8.46 -2.26
CA SER A 136 -16.48 8.29 -1.91
C SER A 136 -17.37 9.27 -2.67
N LYS A 137 -16.95 10.53 -2.87
CA LYS A 137 -17.67 11.52 -3.70
C LYS A 137 -17.85 11.07 -5.14
N GLN A 138 -16.97 10.19 -5.63
CA GLN A 138 -17.06 9.59 -6.96
C GLN A 138 -17.75 8.20 -6.95
N ASN A 139 -18.44 7.86 -5.86
CA ASN A 139 -19.16 6.59 -5.68
C ASN A 139 -18.24 5.34 -5.75
N VAL A 140 -16.98 5.48 -5.36
CA VAL A 140 -16.08 4.32 -5.23
C VAL A 140 -16.39 3.59 -3.92
N ASP A 141 -16.81 2.33 -4.03
CA ASP A 141 -17.08 1.46 -2.87
C ASP A 141 -15.76 1.07 -2.17
N SER A 142 -15.71 1.16 -0.84
CA SER A 142 -14.53 0.79 -0.03
C SER A 142 -14.05 -0.65 -0.24
N ARG A 143 -14.94 -1.57 -0.63
CA ARG A 143 -14.59 -2.96 -0.97
C ARG A 143 -13.71 -3.07 -2.21
N ARG A 144 -13.75 -2.07 -3.09
CA ARG A 144 -12.89 -1.95 -4.27
C ARG A 144 -11.54 -1.29 -3.97
N ILE A 145 -11.29 -0.92 -2.71
CA ILE A 145 -10.08 -0.23 -2.28
C ILE A 145 -9.19 -1.20 -1.49
N ARG A 146 -7.90 -1.18 -1.80
CA ARG A 146 -6.82 -1.76 -1.00
C ARG A 146 -5.85 -0.67 -0.59
N VAL A 147 -5.44 -0.67 0.66
CA VAL A 147 -4.43 0.28 1.17
C VAL A 147 -3.16 -0.49 1.51
N ILE A 148 -2.06 -0.04 0.95
CA ILE A 148 -0.71 -0.56 1.21
C ILE A 148 0.06 0.48 2.02
N SER A 149 0.58 0.09 3.17
CA SER A 149 1.37 0.97 4.02
C SER A 149 2.58 0.26 4.60
N ALA A 150 3.73 0.93 4.72
CA ALA A 150 4.89 0.32 5.36
C ALA A 150 4.58 0.00 6.83
N LEU A 151 3.89 0.90 7.53
CA LEU A 151 3.39 0.64 8.87
C LEU A 151 2.16 1.51 9.21
N ALA A 152 1.44 1.12 10.25
CA ALA A 152 0.30 1.87 10.76
C ALA A 152 0.38 2.01 12.28
N ALA A 153 -0.14 3.10 12.83
CA ALA A 153 -0.32 3.26 14.26
C ALA A 153 -1.72 2.86 14.71
N LYS A 154 -1.81 2.27 15.90
CA LYS A 154 -3.09 1.87 16.50
C LYS A 154 -4.13 2.99 16.57
N PRO A 155 -3.79 4.25 16.95
CA PRO A 155 -4.75 5.36 16.94
C PRO A 155 -5.35 5.65 15.57
N GLY A 156 -4.52 5.67 14.50
CA GLY A 156 -4.98 5.89 13.12
C GLY A 156 -5.92 4.79 12.63
N LEU A 157 -5.58 3.53 12.91
CA LEU A 157 -6.45 2.40 12.59
C LEU A 157 -7.79 2.46 13.32
N GLN A 158 -7.80 2.91 14.57
CA GLN A 158 -9.02 3.10 15.34
C GLN A 158 -9.89 4.22 14.75
N ASN A 159 -9.28 5.33 14.31
CA ASN A 159 -9.98 6.42 13.64
C ASN A 159 -10.61 5.97 12.31
N LEU A 160 -9.82 5.30 11.46
CA LEU A 160 -10.28 4.72 10.20
C LEU A 160 -11.44 3.74 10.38
N GLY A 161 -11.31 2.82 11.35
CA GLY A 161 -12.33 1.81 11.61
C GLY A 161 -13.67 2.34 12.09
N LYS A 162 -13.69 3.54 12.70
CA LYS A 162 -14.93 4.24 13.08
C LYS A 162 -15.64 4.85 11.87
N LYS A 163 -14.88 5.34 10.88
CA LYS A 163 -15.41 6.07 9.72
C LYS A 163 -15.64 5.15 8.52
N ILE A 164 -14.76 4.17 8.28
CA ILE A 164 -14.82 3.28 7.09
C ILE A 164 -14.56 1.84 7.53
N PRO A 165 -15.57 1.14 8.07
CA PRO A 165 -15.38 -0.18 8.65
C PRO A 165 -15.08 -1.30 7.66
N ASP A 166 -15.32 -1.13 6.37
CA ASP A 166 -15.14 -2.17 5.35
C ASP A 166 -13.81 -2.04 4.57
N LEU A 167 -12.92 -1.13 5.01
CA LEU A 167 -11.63 -0.92 4.36
C LEU A 167 -10.66 -2.09 4.65
N ASN A 168 -9.85 -2.44 3.65
CA ASN A 168 -8.78 -3.42 3.77
C ASN A 168 -7.41 -2.73 3.71
N ILE A 169 -6.62 -2.88 4.77
CA ILE A 169 -5.28 -2.30 4.93
C ILE A 169 -4.26 -3.42 5.07
N TYR A 170 -3.15 -3.33 4.33
CA TYR A 170 -2.02 -4.24 4.38
C TYR A 170 -0.78 -3.46 4.81
N CYS A 171 -0.18 -3.84 5.94
CA CYS A 171 1.01 -3.15 6.47
C CYS A 171 2.01 -4.15 7.06
N ALA A 172 3.27 -3.75 7.15
CA ALA A 172 4.31 -4.63 7.70
C ALA A 172 4.27 -4.71 9.24
N CYS A 173 3.68 -3.70 9.92
CA CYS A 173 3.56 -3.67 11.37
C CYS A 173 2.47 -2.70 11.83
N ILE A 174 1.96 -2.92 13.05
CA ILE A 174 1.10 -1.97 13.76
C ILE A 174 1.87 -1.49 14.98
N ASP A 175 2.20 -0.19 15.02
CA ASP A 175 2.84 0.43 16.17
C ASP A 175 1.81 0.95 17.19
N PRO A 176 2.14 0.96 18.51
CA PRO A 176 1.16 1.22 19.54
C PRO A 176 0.73 2.68 19.66
N GLU A 177 1.63 3.63 19.36
CA GLU A 177 1.51 5.03 19.76
C GLU A 177 1.87 6.00 18.63
N ILE A 178 1.35 7.22 18.76
CA ILE A 178 1.84 8.41 18.08
C ILE A 178 2.28 9.43 19.14
N THR A 179 3.31 10.22 18.83
CA THR A 179 3.79 11.33 19.66
C THR A 179 2.83 12.52 19.56
N ASP A 180 3.01 13.53 20.43
CA ASP A 180 2.23 14.78 20.40
C ASP A 180 2.38 15.52 19.07
N ASN A 181 3.49 15.30 18.33
CA ASN A 181 3.75 15.85 17.00
C ASN A 181 3.17 14.98 15.87
N GLY A 182 2.41 13.92 16.18
CA GLY A 182 1.79 13.03 15.20
C GLY A 182 2.74 11.99 14.59
N GLU A 183 3.98 11.86 15.06
CA GLU A 183 4.92 10.85 14.59
C GLU A 183 4.64 9.50 15.23
N ILE A 184 4.76 8.42 14.46
CA ILE A 184 4.58 7.05 14.97
C ILE A 184 5.77 6.63 15.82
N LYS A 185 5.48 5.98 16.95
CA LYS A 185 6.50 5.47 17.87
C LYS A 185 6.33 3.95 18.07
N PRO A 186 7.40 3.15 17.78
CA PRO A 186 8.78 3.54 17.41
C PRO A 186 8.92 4.08 15.98
N GLY A 187 8.01 3.77 15.04
CA GLY A 187 7.94 4.35 13.70
C GLY A 187 9.13 4.01 12.78
N ILE A 188 9.18 4.73 11.67
CA ILE A 188 10.26 4.67 10.65
C ILE A 188 10.90 6.05 10.42
N GLY A 189 10.61 7.01 11.30
CA GLY A 189 10.96 8.41 11.13
C GLY A 189 10.10 9.13 10.09
N ASN A 190 10.52 10.32 9.68
CA ASN A 190 9.84 11.10 8.65
C ASN A 190 10.34 10.69 7.26
N PRO A 191 9.51 10.06 6.39
CA PRO A 191 9.95 9.57 5.08
C PRO A 191 10.46 10.67 4.16
N SER A 192 9.87 11.88 4.19
CA SER A 192 10.33 13.01 3.38
C SER A 192 11.76 13.44 3.72
N LEU A 193 12.11 13.42 5.00
CA LEU A 193 13.47 13.71 5.44
C LEU A 193 14.44 12.56 5.17
N ARG A 194 14.00 11.32 5.35
CA ARG A 194 14.82 10.13 5.19
C ARG A 194 15.14 9.82 3.72
N LEU A 195 14.25 10.15 2.80
CA LEU A 195 14.45 10.01 1.36
C LEU A 195 15.25 11.17 0.75
N SER A 196 15.29 12.33 1.43
CA SER A 196 16.06 13.48 0.94
C SER A 196 17.56 13.30 1.25
N SER A 197 18.42 13.62 0.28
CA SER A 197 19.89 13.56 0.41
C SER A 197 20.48 14.55 1.46
N LYS A 198 19.65 15.41 2.06
CA LYS A 198 20.09 16.39 3.07
C LYS A 198 20.52 15.78 4.41
N ASN A 199 20.22 14.49 4.66
CA ASN A 199 20.60 13.80 5.90
C ASN A 199 21.83 12.87 5.76
N SER A 200 22.61 12.97 4.70
CA SER A 200 23.92 12.29 4.59
C SER A 200 25.05 13.03 5.32
N GLY A 201 24.71 13.77 6.37
CA GLY A 201 25.71 14.26 7.33
C GLY A 201 26.21 13.12 8.19
N LEU A 202 27.20 12.40 7.70
CA LEU A 202 28.15 11.68 8.52
C LEU A 202 28.91 12.76 9.36
N ASN A 203 28.49 12.92 10.63
CA ASN A 203 29.35 13.45 11.69
C ASN A 203 29.57 12.34 12.71
#